data_92052359fbba2fe9d761a416c874e8b5
#
_entry.id   92052359fbba2fe9d761a416c874e8b5
#
_cell.length_a   1.000
_cell.length_b   1.000
_cell.length_c   1.000
_cell.angle_alpha   90.00
_cell.angle_beta   90.00
_cell.angle_gamma   90.00
#
_symmetry.space_group_name_H-M   'P 1'
#
loop_
_entity.id
_entity.type
_entity.pdbx_description
1 polymer ?
#
loop_
_entity_poly.entity_id
_entity_poly.type
_entity_poly.pdbx_seq_one_letter_code
_entity_poly.pdbx_strand_id
1 'polypeptide(L)'
;MFKKLLVVIGLLAFAGFANAESKLQKIQETGKLRVGTTGDWNPMSMIDPTNNSYEGFDIDVVTQLAADMGVELELVPTDWKSIVAGITADKYDISTSASLSPKRALVSGYSNSYFKLATVPLTLKKNLNKFQSWEDINNSNVVVAVTLGTTQEMQAKSYFPDAQIKAIESPARDFQEVLAGRADAHITSNVEAATLVETYPELAIVPVEEPKSPTPLAWLIDQEDQVWINYINHWIELKKAQGFSEGLMSKWNLKSL
;
A
#
# COMPACT_ATOMS: atom_id res chain seq x y z
N MET A 1 -52.99 57.30 -22.21
CA MET A 1 -52.03 56.30 -22.77
C MET A 1 -50.89 56.12 -21.75
N PHE A 2 -51.00 55.10 -20.90
CA PHE A 2 -49.98 54.79 -19.90
C PHE A 2 -48.98 53.76 -20.49
N LYS A 3 -47.71 54.17 -20.65
CA LYS A 3 -46.61 53.23 -20.99
C LYS A 3 -46.16 52.54 -19.69
N LYS A 4 -46.40 51.24 -19.61
CA LYS A 4 -45.85 50.35 -18.55
C LYS A 4 -44.41 50.06 -18.89
N LEU A 5 -43.49 50.55 -18.04
CA LEU A 5 -42.06 50.25 -18.06
C LEU A 5 -41.89 48.94 -17.31
N LEU A 6 -41.56 47.83 -18.03
CA LEU A 6 -41.19 46.56 -17.42
C LEU A 6 -39.69 46.62 -17.03
N VAL A 7 -39.42 46.67 -15.74
CA VAL A 7 -38.09 46.50 -15.20
C VAL A 7 -37.84 45.00 -15.04
N VAL A 8 -37.03 44.45 -15.92
CA VAL A 8 -36.52 43.07 -15.76
C VAL A 8 -35.32 43.10 -14.83
N ILE A 9 -35.54 42.72 -13.59
CA ILE A 9 -34.45 42.48 -12.61
C ILE A 9 -33.84 41.14 -12.96
N GLY A 10 -32.67 41.14 -13.63
CA GLY A 10 -31.88 39.93 -13.84
C GLY A 10 -31.25 39.50 -12.51
N LEU A 11 -31.80 38.46 -11.89
CA LEU A 11 -31.08 37.74 -10.81
C LEU A 11 -29.87 37.02 -11.46
N LEU A 12 -28.70 37.64 -11.33
CA LEU A 12 -27.42 36.95 -11.51
C LEU A 12 -27.28 35.96 -10.34
N ALA A 13 -27.68 34.73 -10.55
CA ALA A 13 -27.31 33.62 -9.68
C ALA A 13 -25.78 33.48 -9.74
N PHE A 14 -25.08 34.01 -8.77
CA PHE A 14 -23.71 33.62 -8.47
C PHE A 14 -23.78 32.15 -8.01
N ALA A 15 -23.65 31.23 -8.97
CA ALA A 15 -23.27 29.86 -8.67
C ALA A 15 -21.84 29.95 -8.12
N GLY A 16 -21.71 30.12 -6.81
CA GLY A 16 -20.45 29.93 -6.13
C GLY A 16 -19.99 28.51 -6.45
N PHE A 17 -18.89 28.39 -7.17
CA PHE A 17 -18.17 27.13 -7.25
C PHE A 17 -17.72 26.84 -5.82
N ALA A 18 -18.49 26.03 -5.10
CA ALA A 18 -18.01 25.40 -3.88
C ALA A 18 -16.87 24.49 -4.32
N ASN A 19 -15.64 25.00 -4.30
CA ASN A 19 -14.48 24.14 -4.34
C ASN A 19 -14.64 23.20 -3.15
N ALA A 20 -14.72 21.91 -3.41
CA ALA A 20 -14.66 20.92 -2.34
C ALA A 20 -13.40 21.22 -1.51
N GLU A 21 -13.58 21.34 -0.20
CA GLU A 21 -12.48 21.61 0.72
C GLU A 21 -11.43 20.50 0.62
N SER A 22 -10.15 20.88 0.40
CA SER A 22 -9.08 19.92 0.31
C SER A 22 -8.84 19.23 1.66
N LYS A 23 -8.44 17.96 1.63
CA LYS A 23 -7.97 17.21 2.81
C LYS A 23 -6.89 17.97 3.57
N LEU A 24 -5.98 18.66 2.86
CA LEU A 24 -4.95 19.47 3.49
C LEU A 24 -5.56 20.54 4.43
N GLN A 25 -6.59 21.24 4.00
CA GLN A 25 -7.29 22.21 4.81
C GLN A 25 -7.99 21.57 6.00
N LYS A 26 -8.74 20.50 5.74
CA LYS A 26 -9.44 19.71 6.77
C LYS A 26 -8.50 19.16 7.84
N ILE A 27 -7.32 18.64 7.44
CA ILE A 27 -6.29 18.14 8.37
C ILE A 27 -5.77 19.30 9.24
N GLN A 28 -5.51 20.49 8.66
CA GLN A 28 -5.05 21.66 9.40
C GLN A 28 -6.11 22.16 10.40
N GLU A 29 -7.40 22.17 10.02
CA GLU A 29 -8.50 22.60 10.87
C GLU A 29 -8.78 21.63 12.02
N THR A 30 -8.74 20.33 11.72
CA THR A 30 -8.99 19.28 12.73
C THR A 30 -7.79 18.98 13.62
N GLY A 31 -6.58 19.36 13.16
CA GLY A 31 -5.32 19.03 13.82
C GLY A 31 -4.98 17.53 13.76
N LYS A 32 -5.57 16.77 12.83
CA LYS A 32 -5.40 15.31 12.73
C LYS A 32 -5.14 14.84 11.30
N LEU A 33 -4.13 13.98 11.14
CA LEU A 33 -3.85 13.21 9.93
C LEU A 33 -4.27 11.76 10.14
N ARG A 34 -5.28 11.30 9.39
CA ARG A 34 -5.75 9.91 9.44
C ARG A 34 -5.03 9.08 8.39
N VAL A 35 -4.39 7.99 8.80
CA VAL A 35 -3.62 7.11 7.91
C VAL A 35 -4.14 5.69 7.98
N GLY A 36 -4.65 5.17 6.86
CA GLY A 36 -5.04 3.77 6.73
C GLY A 36 -3.82 2.86 6.69
N THR A 37 -3.73 1.90 7.62
CA THR A 37 -2.63 0.93 7.69
C THR A 37 -3.14 -0.48 7.95
N THR A 38 -2.51 -1.47 7.31
CA THR A 38 -2.92 -2.88 7.45
C THR A 38 -2.26 -3.56 8.65
N GLY A 39 -1.06 -3.11 9.04
CA GLY A 39 -0.32 -3.67 10.18
C GLY A 39 0.08 -5.14 10.02
N ASP A 40 0.14 -5.62 8.79
CA ASP A 40 0.40 -7.02 8.48
C ASP A 40 1.52 -7.22 7.44
N TRP A 41 2.31 -6.21 7.14
CA TRP A 41 3.38 -6.26 6.15
C TRP A 41 4.74 -5.83 6.70
N ASN A 42 5.44 -6.79 7.29
CA ASN A 42 6.79 -6.60 7.86
C ASN A 42 7.85 -6.44 6.72
N PRO A 43 8.74 -5.42 6.77
CA PRO A 43 8.93 -4.41 7.82
C PRO A 43 8.26 -3.05 7.50
N MET A 44 7.34 -2.98 6.55
CA MET A 44 6.69 -1.73 6.15
C MET A 44 5.68 -1.24 7.20
N SER A 45 4.75 -2.10 7.61
CA SER A 45 3.83 -1.82 8.72
C SER A 45 3.49 -3.11 9.48
N MET A 46 3.62 -3.10 10.79
CA MET A 46 3.40 -4.24 11.67
C MET A 46 2.61 -3.82 12.90
N ILE A 47 1.85 -4.76 13.46
CA ILE A 47 1.29 -4.63 14.81
C ILE A 47 2.15 -5.45 15.75
N ASP A 48 2.72 -4.82 16.78
CA ASP A 48 3.38 -5.51 17.88
C ASP A 48 2.31 -6.25 18.70
N PRO A 49 2.37 -7.60 18.75
CA PRO A 49 1.36 -8.39 19.44
C PRO A 49 1.37 -8.22 20.97
N THR A 50 2.41 -7.61 21.52
CA THR A 50 2.56 -7.44 22.98
C THR A 50 1.78 -6.22 23.50
N ASN A 51 1.66 -5.16 22.69
CA ASN A 51 1.08 -3.88 23.10
C ASN A 51 0.07 -3.30 22.07
N ASN A 52 -0.12 -3.98 20.94
CA ASN A 52 -0.95 -3.55 19.81
C ASN A 52 -0.54 -2.20 19.18
N SER A 53 0.71 -1.77 19.37
CA SER A 53 1.23 -0.59 18.68
C SER A 53 1.60 -0.93 17.23
N TYR A 54 1.45 0.06 16.36
CA TYR A 54 1.96 -0.03 15.01
C TYR A 54 3.43 0.39 14.95
N GLU A 55 4.22 -0.34 14.19
CA GLU A 55 5.62 -0.03 13.90
C GLU A 55 5.96 -0.38 12.45
N GLY A 56 7.08 0.12 11.95
CA GLY A 56 7.56 -0.16 10.60
C GLY A 56 8.03 1.08 9.86
N PHE A 57 8.59 0.86 8.68
CA PHE A 57 9.09 1.92 7.82
C PHE A 57 8.01 2.97 7.52
N ASP A 58 6.82 2.54 7.08
CA ASP A 58 5.72 3.44 6.77
C ASP A 58 5.21 4.20 7.98
N ILE A 59 5.22 3.56 9.15
CA ILE A 59 4.78 4.21 10.41
C ILE A 59 5.73 5.34 10.78
N ASP A 60 7.04 5.11 10.66
CA ASP A 60 8.04 6.18 10.86
C ASP A 60 7.86 7.32 9.86
N VAL A 61 7.58 7.00 8.58
CA VAL A 61 7.38 7.99 7.52
C VAL A 61 6.17 8.88 7.82
N VAL A 62 5.01 8.28 8.16
CA VAL A 62 3.80 9.07 8.42
C VAL A 62 3.84 9.79 9.78
N THR A 63 4.60 9.27 10.74
CA THR A 63 4.90 9.96 12.01
C THR A 63 5.66 11.25 11.73
N GLN A 64 6.67 11.20 10.86
CA GLN A 64 7.40 12.40 10.47
C GLN A 64 6.54 13.36 9.66
N LEU A 65 5.67 12.85 8.77
CA LEU A 65 4.74 13.71 8.03
C LEU A 65 3.82 14.47 8.97
N ALA A 66 3.19 13.79 9.93
CA ALA A 66 2.32 14.42 10.93
C ALA A 66 3.07 15.47 11.78
N ALA A 67 4.31 15.17 12.19
CA ALA A 67 5.18 16.10 12.91
C ALA A 67 5.50 17.34 12.08
N ASP A 68 5.85 17.18 10.81
CA ASP A 68 6.14 18.31 9.90
C ASP A 68 4.89 19.17 9.61
N MET A 69 3.71 18.56 9.64
CA MET A 69 2.43 19.27 9.53
C MET A 69 1.99 19.92 10.84
N GLY A 70 2.58 19.57 11.97
CA GLY A 70 2.19 20.03 13.31
C GLY A 70 0.83 19.49 13.76
N VAL A 71 0.47 18.26 13.35
CA VAL A 71 -0.82 17.63 13.63
C VAL A 71 -0.64 16.27 14.34
N GLU A 72 -1.71 15.78 14.97
CA GLU A 72 -1.77 14.43 15.55
C GLU A 72 -1.88 13.37 14.46
N LEU A 73 -1.12 12.27 14.59
CA LEU A 73 -1.26 11.09 13.73
C LEU A 73 -2.33 10.15 14.30
N GLU A 74 -3.32 9.82 13.48
CA GLU A 74 -4.32 8.80 13.78
C GLU A 74 -4.16 7.61 12.81
N LEU A 75 -3.72 6.45 13.31
CA LEU A 75 -3.61 5.24 12.52
C LEU A 75 -4.95 4.52 12.50
N VAL A 76 -5.52 4.34 11.31
CA VAL A 76 -6.83 3.73 11.08
C VAL A 76 -6.64 2.30 10.56
N PRO A 77 -7.04 1.27 11.32
CA PRO A 77 -6.94 -0.11 10.87
C PRO A 77 -7.72 -0.35 9.57
N THR A 78 -7.09 -1.02 8.63
CA THR A 78 -7.73 -1.47 7.37
C THR A 78 -7.13 -2.80 6.92
N ASP A 79 -7.58 -3.33 5.79
CA ASP A 79 -7.02 -4.50 5.12
C ASP A 79 -6.80 -4.23 3.63
N TRP A 80 -6.06 -5.11 2.95
CA TRP A 80 -5.70 -4.96 1.55
C TRP A 80 -6.91 -4.96 0.60
N LYS A 81 -8.00 -5.63 0.96
CA LYS A 81 -9.25 -5.67 0.20
C LYS A 81 -10.00 -4.34 0.28
N SER A 82 -9.92 -3.67 1.42
CA SER A 82 -10.65 -2.44 1.74
C SER A 82 -9.84 -1.15 1.57
N ILE A 83 -8.53 -1.23 1.34
CA ILE A 83 -7.61 -0.10 1.36
C ILE A 83 -8.00 1.04 0.40
N VAL A 84 -8.53 0.74 -0.78
CA VAL A 84 -9.02 1.74 -1.73
C VAL A 84 -10.38 2.29 -1.30
N ALA A 85 -11.28 1.40 -0.85
CA ALA A 85 -12.61 1.81 -0.41
C ALA A 85 -12.57 2.76 0.81
N GLY A 86 -11.54 2.64 1.66
CA GLY A 86 -11.34 3.54 2.78
C GLY A 86 -11.01 4.97 2.37
N ILE A 87 -10.23 5.16 1.29
CA ILE A 87 -9.97 6.48 0.69
C ILE A 87 -11.27 7.08 0.14
N THR A 88 -11.98 6.34 -0.72
CA THR A 88 -13.19 6.83 -1.38
C THR A 88 -14.36 7.07 -0.43
N ALA A 89 -14.37 6.39 0.72
CA ALA A 89 -15.37 6.56 1.78
C ALA A 89 -14.94 7.55 2.88
N ASP A 90 -13.86 8.32 2.67
CA ASP A 90 -13.33 9.30 3.64
C ASP A 90 -13.06 8.72 5.04
N LYS A 91 -12.63 7.46 5.13
CA LYS A 91 -12.25 6.85 6.41
C LYS A 91 -10.87 7.33 6.88
N TYR A 92 -9.97 7.60 5.94
CA TYR A 92 -8.63 8.13 6.18
C TYR A 92 -8.18 9.01 5.01
N ASP A 93 -7.19 9.83 5.25
CA ASP A 93 -6.73 10.86 4.32
C ASP A 93 -5.70 10.34 3.32
N ILE A 94 -4.92 9.33 3.74
CA ILE A 94 -3.97 8.58 2.92
C ILE A 94 -3.90 7.12 3.39
N SER A 95 -3.37 6.25 2.53
CA SER A 95 -2.88 4.93 2.94
C SER A 95 -1.54 4.66 2.29
N THR A 96 -0.59 4.13 3.07
CA THR A 96 0.80 3.90 2.65
C THR A 96 0.98 2.57 1.93
N SER A 97 2.18 2.35 1.38
CA SER A 97 2.64 1.06 0.81
C SER A 97 1.76 0.45 -0.26
N ALA A 98 0.99 1.24 -0.97
CA ALA A 98 0.19 0.72 -2.06
C ALA A 98 1.02 0.56 -3.33
N SER A 99 1.12 -0.67 -3.83
CA SER A 99 1.66 -0.92 -5.16
C SER A 99 0.87 -0.16 -6.21
N LEU A 100 1.58 0.52 -7.12
CA LEU A 100 0.94 1.15 -8.29
C LEU A 100 0.21 0.07 -9.09
N SER A 101 -1.08 0.26 -9.28
CA SER A 101 -1.95 -0.67 -10.00
C SER A 101 -2.92 0.10 -10.89
N PRO A 102 -2.97 -0.18 -12.21
CA PRO A 102 -3.93 0.45 -13.10
C PRO A 102 -5.38 0.29 -12.61
N LYS A 103 -5.72 -0.86 -12.02
CA LYS A 103 -7.06 -1.12 -11.47
C LYS A 103 -7.39 -0.19 -10.30
N ARG A 104 -6.46 0.05 -9.38
CA ARG A 104 -6.65 0.97 -8.26
C ARG A 104 -6.69 2.42 -8.73
N ALA A 105 -5.86 2.78 -9.73
CA ALA A 105 -5.78 4.11 -10.30
C ALA A 105 -7.05 4.56 -11.03
N LEU A 106 -7.99 3.65 -11.35
CA LEU A 106 -9.30 4.01 -11.91
C LEU A 106 -10.20 4.72 -10.88
N VAL A 107 -9.96 4.52 -9.59
CA VAL A 107 -10.87 4.96 -8.51
C VAL A 107 -10.16 5.63 -7.34
N SER A 108 -8.83 5.76 -7.39
CA SER A 108 -8.03 6.42 -6.36
C SER A 108 -6.80 7.07 -6.98
N GLY A 109 -6.39 8.21 -6.47
CA GLY A 109 -5.13 8.85 -6.82
C GLY A 109 -3.94 8.21 -6.13
N TYR A 110 -2.75 8.58 -6.59
CA TYR A 110 -1.48 8.16 -6.02
C TYR A 110 -0.54 9.35 -5.83
N SER A 111 0.30 9.27 -4.82
CA SER A 111 1.47 10.13 -4.70
C SER A 111 2.55 9.75 -5.72
N ASN A 112 3.63 10.55 -5.80
CA ASN A 112 4.88 10.09 -6.36
C ASN A 112 5.38 8.84 -5.61
N SER A 113 6.09 7.97 -6.34
CA SER A 113 6.68 6.78 -5.73
C SER A 113 7.83 7.15 -4.79
N TYR A 114 7.88 6.51 -3.65
CA TYR A 114 8.94 6.68 -2.65
C TYR A 114 9.79 5.43 -2.45
N PHE A 115 9.34 4.29 -2.97
CA PHE A 115 10.04 3.01 -2.87
C PHE A 115 9.76 2.15 -4.11
N LYS A 116 10.60 1.14 -4.38
CA LYS A 116 10.40 0.18 -5.45
C LYS A 116 10.75 -1.22 -4.98
N LEU A 117 9.90 -2.17 -5.30
CA LEU A 117 10.07 -3.58 -4.98
C LEU A 117 9.82 -4.46 -6.20
N ALA A 118 10.09 -5.76 -6.07
CA ALA A 118 9.68 -6.77 -7.04
C ALA A 118 9.09 -7.99 -6.31
N THR A 119 8.42 -8.83 -7.07
CA THR A 119 7.77 -10.04 -6.56
C THR A 119 8.71 -11.23 -6.66
N VAL A 120 8.77 -12.01 -5.59
CA VAL A 120 9.55 -13.24 -5.47
C VAL A 120 8.72 -14.36 -4.86
N PRO A 121 9.01 -15.63 -5.17
CA PRO A 121 8.38 -16.76 -4.52
C PRO A 121 9.17 -17.22 -3.31
N LEU A 122 8.46 -17.57 -2.24
CA LEU A 122 8.99 -18.19 -1.03
C LEU A 122 8.46 -19.61 -0.92
N THR A 123 9.28 -20.51 -0.37
CA THR A 123 8.89 -21.90 -0.08
C THR A 123 9.58 -22.40 1.20
N LEU A 124 9.26 -23.62 1.66
CA LEU A 124 10.06 -24.26 2.68
C LEU A 124 11.43 -24.65 2.12
N LYS A 125 12.48 -24.43 2.88
CA LYS A 125 13.87 -24.74 2.52
C LYS A 125 14.05 -26.18 2.02
N LYS A 126 13.31 -27.11 2.61
CA LYS A 126 13.32 -28.53 2.20
C LYS A 126 12.72 -28.78 0.80
N ASN A 127 11.98 -27.81 0.26
CA ASN A 127 11.33 -27.89 -1.06
C ASN A 127 12.16 -27.24 -2.18
N LEU A 128 13.32 -26.65 -1.87
CA LEU A 128 14.16 -26.00 -2.88
C LEU A 128 14.61 -26.96 -4.00
N ASN A 129 14.67 -28.26 -3.74
CA ASN A 129 14.94 -29.25 -4.78
C ASN A 129 13.78 -29.44 -5.78
N LYS A 130 12.56 -28.99 -5.44
CA LYS A 130 11.38 -29.07 -6.30
C LYS A 130 11.13 -27.75 -7.03
N PHE A 131 11.52 -26.62 -6.44
CA PHE A 131 11.24 -25.27 -6.94
C PHE A 131 12.56 -24.54 -7.16
N GLN A 132 12.97 -24.42 -8.41
CA GLN A 132 14.20 -23.72 -8.85
C GLN A 132 13.89 -22.54 -9.77
N SER A 133 12.66 -22.49 -10.29
CA SER A 133 12.19 -21.48 -11.24
C SER A 133 10.73 -21.10 -10.98
N TRP A 134 10.25 -20.10 -11.70
CA TRP A 134 8.84 -19.73 -11.69
C TRP A 134 7.96 -20.82 -12.30
N GLU A 135 8.46 -21.52 -13.31
CA GLU A 135 7.77 -22.56 -14.06
C GLU A 135 7.51 -23.80 -13.21
N ASP A 136 8.41 -24.14 -12.29
CA ASP A 136 8.23 -25.26 -11.36
C ASP A 136 7.04 -25.08 -10.43
N ILE A 137 6.66 -23.82 -10.16
CA ILE A 137 5.52 -23.48 -9.30
C ILE A 137 4.21 -23.58 -10.08
N ASN A 138 4.22 -23.36 -11.39
CA ASN A 138 3.02 -23.44 -12.24
C ASN A 138 2.61 -24.88 -12.54
N ASN A 139 2.08 -25.56 -11.54
CA ASN A 139 1.69 -26.97 -11.62
C ASN A 139 0.39 -27.22 -10.84
N SER A 140 -0.52 -28.05 -11.37
CA SER A 140 -1.83 -28.33 -10.79
C SER A 140 -1.81 -28.96 -9.38
N ASN A 141 -0.67 -29.58 -9.01
CA ASN A 141 -0.47 -30.13 -7.68
C ASN A 141 0.15 -29.16 -6.69
N VAL A 142 0.45 -27.92 -7.12
CA VAL A 142 1.07 -26.88 -6.29
C VAL A 142 0.01 -25.93 -5.76
N VAL A 143 0.04 -25.67 -4.45
CA VAL A 143 -0.78 -24.66 -3.77
C VAL A 143 0.07 -23.42 -3.50
N VAL A 144 -0.35 -22.28 -4.04
CA VAL A 144 0.31 -20.98 -3.86
C VAL A 144 -0.53 -20.10 -2.95
N ALA A 145 0.00 -19.76 -1.78
CA ALA A 145 -0.64 -18.85 -0.84
C ALA A 145 -0.34 -17.37 -1.18
N VAL A 146 -1.35 -16.53 -1.07
CA VAL A 146 -1.27 -15.07 -1.30
C VAL A 146 -2.23 -14.35 -0.37
N THR A 147 -1.95 -13.09 -0.04
CA THR A 147 -2.90 -12.26 0.73
C THR A 147 -4.00 -11.71 -0.20
N LEU A 148 -5.26 -11.89 0.20
CA LEU A 148 -6.43 -11.42 -0.53
C LEU A 148 -6.43 -9.89 -0.72
N GLY A 149 -6.75 -9.43 -1.93
CA GLY A 149 -6.85 -8.00 -2.27
C GLY A 149 -5.52 -7.34 -2.62
N THR A 150 -4.41 -8.08 -2.55
CA THR A 150 -3.08 -7.56 -2.92
C THR A 150 -2.82 -7.61 -4.43
N THR A 151 -1.78 -6.91 -4.88
CA THR A 151 -1.27 -7.05 -6.25
C THR A 151 -0.64 -8.42 -6.46
N GLN A 152 -0.05 -9.02 -5.43
CA GLN A 152 0.53 -10.37 -5.47
C GLN A 152 -0.53 -11.44 -5.74
N GLU A 153 -1.76 -11.28 -5.24
CA GLU A 153 -2.87 -12.18 -5.61
C GLU A 153 -3.16 -12.15 -7.11
N MET A 154 -3.21 -10.95 -7.71
CA MET A 154 -3.44 -10.80 -9.15
C MET A 154 -2.28 -11.38 -9.97
N GLN A 155 -1.05 -11.14 -9.52
CA GLN A 155 0.17 -11.64 -10.14
C GLN A 155 0.25 -13.16 -10.08
N ALA A 156 -0.03 -13.77 -8.93
CA ALA A 156 -0.02 -15.22 -8.77
C ALA A 156 -1.01 -15.91 -9.73
N LYS A 157 -2.22 -15.37 -9.88
CA LYS A 157 -3.21 -15.88 -10.86
C LYS A 157 -2.72 -15.79 -12.32
N SER A 158 -1.92 -14.77 -12.61
CA SER A 158 -1.33 -14.59 -13.94
C SER A 158 -0.09 -15.46 -14.19
N TYR A 159 0.76 -15.63 -13.16
CA TYR A 159 2.01 -16.38 -13.29
C TYR A 159 1.80 -17.89 -13.24
N PHE A 160 0.77 -18.33 -12.52
CA PHE A 160 0.52 -19.73 -12.21
C PHE A 160 -0.92 -20.14 -12.57
N PRO A 161 -1.31 -20.04 -13.86
CA PRO A 161 -2.66 -20.41 -14.29
C PRO A 161 -3.03 -21.86 -14.02
N ASP A 162 -2.04 -22.75 -13.89
CA ASP A 162 -2.24 -24.17 -13.63
C ASP A 162 -2.20 -24.53 -12.13
N ALA A 163 -1.64 -23.66 -11.27
CA ALA A 163 -1.53 -23.90 -9.83
C ALA A 163 -2.82 -23.54 -9.08
N GLN A 164 -2.96 -24.06 -7.88
CA GLN A 164 -4.07 -23.75 -6.98
C GLN A 164 -3.74 -22.49 -6.18
N ILE A 165 -4.40 -21.37 -6.47
CA ILE A 165 -4.20 -20.11 -5.74
C ILE A 165 -5.08 -20.07 -4.50
N LYS A 166 -4.46 -20.02 -3.31
CA LYS A 166 -5.10 -19.92 -2.00
C LYS A 166 -4.98 -18.51 -1.47
N ALA A 167 -6.03 -17.71 -1.63
CA ALA A 167 -6.08 -16.35 -1.08
C ALA A 167 -6.45 -16.38 0.42
N ILE A 168 -5.63 -15.72 1.23
CA ILE A 168 -5.75 -15.66 2.69
C ILE A 168 -6.20 -14.26 3.08
N GLU A 169 -7.26 -14.16 3.85
CA GLU A 169 -7.81 -12.88 4.33
C GLU A 169 -7.13 -12.48 5.65
N SER A 170 -6.71 -11.20 5.75
CA SER A 170 -6.19 -10.63 6.99
C SER A 170 -7.21 -10.79 8.14
N PRO A 171 -6.75 -11.03 9.39
CA PRO A 171 -5.37 -10.95 9.88
C PRO A 171 -4.54 -12.25 9.72
N ALA A 172 -5.09 -13.32 9.13
CA ALA A 172 -4.32 -14.52 8.86
C ALA A 172 -3.21 -14.22 7.84
N ARG A 173 -2.06 -14.91 7.99
CA ARG A 173 -0.88 -14.67 7.18
C ARG A 173 -0.67 -15.82 6.21
N ASP A 174 -0.53 -15.48 4.95
CA ASP A 174 -0.35 -16.43 3.84
C ASP A 174 0.95 -17.25 3.94
N PHE A 175 2.07 -16.65 4.37
CA PHE A 175 3.31 -17.37 4.59
C PHE A 175 3.19 -18.47 5.68
N GLN A 176 2.28 -18.30 6.65
CA GLN A 176 2.01 -19.31 7.68
C GLN A 176 1.37 -20.59 7.08
N GLU A 177 0.69 -20.47 5.95
CA GLU A 177 0.19 -21.63 5.21
C GLU A 177 1.34 -22.49 4.68
N VAL A 178 2.44 -21.85 4.24
CA VAL A 178 3.66 -22.54 3.80
C VAL A 178 4.37 -23.19 5.00
N LEU A 179 4.56 -22.46 6.10
CA LEU A 179 5.17 -23.01 7.32
C LEU A 179 4.41 -24.23 7.85
N ALA A 180 3.08 -24.19 7.79
CA ALA A 180 2.22 -25.27 8.24
C ALA A 180 2.08 -26.43 7.21
N GLY A 181 2.70 -26.30 6.03
CA GLY A 181 2.61 -27.31 4.96
C GLY A 181 1.23 -27.39 4.28
N ARG A 182 0.41 -26.36 4.39
CA ARG A 182 -0.91 -26.23 3.73
C ARG A 182 -0.84 -25.46 2.40
N ALA A 183 0.32 -24.90 2.08
CA ALA A 183 0.69 -24.37 0.79
C ALA A 183 2.15 -24.75 0.48
N ASP A 184 2.49 -24.81 -0.80
CA ASP A 184 3.83 -25.17 -1.27
C ASP A 184 4.71 -23.94 -1.46
N ALA A 185 4.11 -22.84 -1.87
CA ALA A 185 4.78 -21.57 -2.09
C ALA A 185 3.92 -20.37 -1.60
N HIS A 186 4.60 -19.28 -1.31
CA HIS A 186 4.03 -17.97 -0.99
C HIS A 186 4.62 -16.94 -1.96
N ILE A 187 3.79 -16.05 -2.50
CA ILE A 187 4.22 -15.02 -3.43
C ILE A 187 4.14 -13.67 -2.72
N THR A 188 5.30 -13.03 -2.58
CA THR A 188 5.41 -11.76 -1.88
C THR A 188 6.46 -10.84 -2.50
N SER A 189 6.71 -9.69 -1.86
CA SER A 189 7.78 -8.78 -2.26
C SER A 189 9.16 -9.31 -1.84
N ASN A 190 10.19 -8.92 -2.57
CA ASN A 190 11.58 -9.18 -2.20
C ASN A 190 11.92 -8.65 -0.80
N VAL A 191 11.27 -7.58 -0.37
CA VAL A 191 11.47 -6.95 0.95
C VAL A 191 10.90 -7.83 2.06
N GLU A 192 9.63 -8.21 1.98
CA GLU A 192 9.02 -9.10 2.96
C GLU A 192 9.69 -10.48 2.96
N ALA A 193 10.01 -11.00 1.77
CA ALA A 193 10.72 -12.28 1.65
C ALA A 193 12.04 -12.28 2.43
N ALA A 194 12.85 -11.21 2.32
CA ALA A 194 14.10 -11.06 3.05
C ALA A 194 13.87 -11.12 4.57
N THR A 195 12.88 -10.38 5.07
CA THR A 195 12.52 -10.36 6.48
C THR A 195 12.00 -11.73 6.97
N LEU A 196 11.17 -12.39 6.15
CA LEU A 196 10.60 -13.68 6.51
C LEU A 196 11.66 -14.78 6.60
N VAL A 197 12.65 -14.83 5.70
CA VAL A 197 13.72 -15.85 5.75
C VAL A 197 14.71 -15.61 6.90
N GLU A 198 14.84 -14.35 7.36
CA GLU A 198 15.62 -14.02 8.55
C GLU A 198 14.88 -14.45 9.82
N THR A 199 13.56 -14.23 9.87
CA THR A 199 12.72 -14.55 11.04
C THR A 199 12.40 -16.04 11.15
N TYR A 200 12.19 -16.71 10.03
CA TYR A 200 11.80 -18.13 9.93
C TYR A 200 12.84 -18.90 9.11
N PRO A 201 13.85 -19.52 9.76
CA PRO A 201 14.94 -20.23 9.06
C PRO A 201 14.48 -21.42 8.20
N GLU A 202 13.24 -21.90 8.38
CA GLU A 202 12.61 -22.95 7.57
C GLU A 202 12.20 -22.47 6.20
N LEU A 203 12.01 -21.15 6.02
CA LEU A 203 11.67 -20.54 4.74
C LEU A 203 12.91 -20.26 3.90
N ALA A 204 12.73 -20.24 2.61
CA ALA A 204 13.74 -19.83 1.64
C ALA A 204 13.09 -19.16 0.43
N ILE A 205 13.79 -18.20 -0.14
CA ILE A 205 13.43 -17.62 -1.44
C ILE A 205 13.77 -18.67 -2.51
N VAL A 206 12.84 -18.96 -3.39
CA VAL A 206 13.10 -19.82 -4.56
C VAL A 206 14.17 -19.12 -5.44
N PRO A 207 15.22 -19.83 -5.88
CA PRO A 207 16.34 -19.22 -6.61
C PRO A 207 15.97 -18.95 -8.08
N VAL A 208 14.92 -18.14 -8.26
CA VAL A 208 14.51 -17.71 -9.61
C VAL A 208 15.59 -16.84 -10.25
N GLU A 209 15.70 -16.92 -11.57
CA GLU A 209 16.70 -16.12 -12.32
C GLU A 209 16.53 -14.62 -12.07
N GLU A 210 15.28 -14.12 -12.10
CA GLU A 210 14.96 -12.72 -11.83
C GLU A 210 13.64 -12.60 -11.05
N PRO A 211 13.54 -11.64 -10.12
CA PRO A 211 12.26 -11.21 -9.56
C PRO A 211 11.33 -10.69 -10.66
N LYS A 212 10.02 -10.92 -10.51
CA LYS A 212 9.02 -10.43 -11.47
C LYS A 212 8.35 -9.14 -11.00
N SER A 213 7.75 -8.43 -11.95
CA SER A 213 6.92 -7.24 -11.72
C SER A 213 7.59 -6.19 -10.83
N PRO A 214 8.70 -5.57 -11.26
CA PRO A 214 9.21 -4.40 -10.56
C PRO A 214 8.10 -3.36 -10.41
N THR A 215 7.73 -3.06 -9.17
CA THR A 215 6.56 -2.25 -8.86
C THR A 215 6.92 -1.09 -7.95
N PRO A 216 6.63 0.17 -8.35
CA PRO A 216 6.73 1.30 -7.46
C PRO A 216 5.68 1.23 -6.35
N LEU A 217 6.03 1.63 -5.14
CA LEU A 217 5.12 1.92 -4.04
C LEU A 217 4.82 3.42 -3.98
N ALA A 218 3.58 3.74 -3.74
CA ALA A 218 3.11 5.09 -3.55
C ALA A 218 1.99 5.12 -2.49
N TRP A 219 1.55 6.30 -2.09
CA TRP A 219 0.42 6.44 -1.18
C TRP A 219 -0.88 6.55 -1.98
N LEU A 220 -1.91 5.84 -1.53
CA LEU A 220 -3.27 6.04 -2.03
C LEU A 220 -3.83 7.31 -1.43
N ILE A 221 -4.42 8.14 -2.28
CA ILE A 221 -4.96 9.47 -1.96
C ILE A 221 -6.26 9.63 -2.75
N ASP A 222 -7.15 10.51 -2.33
CA ASP A 222 -8.32 10.88 -3.13
C ASP A 222 -7.86 11.49 -4.46
N GLN A 223 -8.30 10.91 -5.58
CA GLN A 223 -7.89 11.33 -6.93
C GLN A 223 -8.38 12.74 -7.30
N GLU A 224 -9.43 13.24 -6.66
CA GLU A 224 -10.00 14.55 -6.93
C GLU A 224 -9.30 15.67 -6.13
N ASP A 225 -8.52 15.32 -5.10
CA ASP A 225 -7.82 16.29 -4.25
C ASP A 225 -6.39 16.58 -4.72
N GLN A 226 -6.27 17.34 -5.81
CA GLN A 226 -4.97 17.70 -6.37
C GLN A 226 -4.11 18.55 -5.41
N VAL A 227 -4.73 19.33 -4.51
CA VAL A 227 -4.02 20.16 -3.52
C VAL A 227 -3.29 19.24 -2.53
N TRP A 228 -3.97 18.23 -2.02
CA TRP A 228 -3.41 17.25 -1.12
C TRP A 228 -2.34 16.38 -1.79
N ILE A 229 -2.59 15.90 -3.01
CA ILE A 229 -1.61 15.15 -3.80
C ILE A 229 -0.33 15.98 -4.01
N ASN A 230 -0.44 17.25 -4.36
CA ASN A 230 0.72 18.12 -4.57
C ASN A 230 1.51 18.34 -3.29
N TYR A 231 0.84 18.58 -2.15
CA TYR A 231 1.51 18.72 -0.86
C TYR A 231 2.33 17.45 -0.52
N ILE A 232 1.73 16.28 -0.62
CA ILE A 232 2.40 15.00 -0.37
C ILE A 232 3.59 14.79 -1.31
N ASN A 233 3.42 15.10 -2.59
CA ASN A 233 4.51 14.95 -3.57
C ASN A 233 5.69 15.89 -3.27
N HIS A 234 5.42 17.15 -2.91
CA HIS A 234 6.46 18.09 -2.49
C HIS A 234 7.16 17.63 -1.20
N TRP A 235 6.40 17.12 -0.24
CA TRP A 235 6.98 16.57 1.00
C TRP A 235 7.89 15.36 0.72
N ILE A 236 7.46 14.41 -0.12
CA ILE A 236 8.25 13.25 -0.51
C ILE A 236 9.57 13.69 -1.16
N GLU A 237 9.52 14.60 -2.12
CA GLU A 237 10.73 15.10 -2.81
C GLU A 237 11.68 15.83 -1.85
N LEU A 238 11.14 16.67 -0.94
CA LEU A 238 11.93 17.35 0.08
C LEU A 238 12.64 16.33 1.00
N LYS A 239 11.91 15.30 1.47
CA LYS A 239 12.48 14.29 2.37
C LYS A 239 13.53 13.42 1.70
N LYS A 240 13.36 13.10 0.42
CA LYS A 240 14.41 12.46 -0.38
C LYS A 240 15.66 13.34 -0.47
N ALA A 241 15.51 14.61 -0.82
CA ALA A 241 16.63 15.54 -0.94
C ALA A 241 17.38 15.75 0.39
N GLN A 242 16.71 15.57 1.54
CA GLN A 242 17.28 15.67 2.88
C GLN A 242 17.93 14.36 3.38
N GLY A 243 17.88 13.27 2.61
CA GLY A 243 18.41 11.95 3.01
C GLY A 243 17.57 11.23 4.08
N PHE A 244 16.35 11.71 4.35
CA PHE A 244 15.46 11.10 5.35
C PHE A 244 15.03 9.70 4.94
N SER A 245 14.68 9.52 3.67
CA SER A 245 14.24 8.22 3.13
C SER A 245 15.35 7.17 3.22
N GLU A 246 16.59 7.53 2.89
CA GLU A 246 17.76 6.66 2.97
C GLU A 246 18.08 6.28 4.42
N GLY A 247 17.94 7.25 5.34
CA GLY A 247 18.12 7.01 6.77
C GLY A 247 17.12 5.99 7.31
N LEU A 248 15.85 6.10 6.93
CA LEU A 248 14.83 5.13 7.33
C LEU A 248 15.00 3.77 6.65
N MET A 249 15.35 3.74 5.36
CA MET A 249 15.67 2.47 4.69
C MET A 249 16.82 1.75 5.40
N SER A 250 17.85 2.46 5.81
CA SER A 250 18.95 1.89 6.60
C SER A 250 18.48 1.37 7.97
N LYS A 251 17.63 2.12 8.68
CA LYS A 251 17.05 1.71 9.98
C LYS A 251 16.30 0.37 9.86
N TRP A 252 15.54 0.20 8.79
CA TRP A 252 14.68 -0.97 8.56
C TRP A 252 15.32 -2.04 7.68
N ASN A 253 16.64 -1.95 7.42
CA ASN A 253 17.39 -2.87 6.54
C ASN A 253 16.74 -3.06 5.15
N LEU A 254 16.15 -1.99 4.61
CA LEU A 254 15.45 -1.98 3.33
C LEU A 254 16.38 -1.63 2.18
N LYS A 255 16.20 -2.32 1.05
CA LYS A 255 16.85 -1.99 -0.22
C LYS A 255 15.77 -1.81 -1.28
N SER A 256 15.65 -0.59 -1.80
CA SER A 256 14.83 -0.32 -2.98
C SER A 256 15.53 -0.85 -4.23
N LEU A 257 14.75 -1.30 -5.21
CA LEU A 257 15.26 -1.72 -6.52
C LEU A 257 15.69 -0.52 -7.37
#